data_5bae69bcf987c0dea005173aa820adb7
#
_entry.id   5bae69bcf987c0dea005173aa820adb7
#
_cell.length_a   1.000
_cell.length_b   1.000
_cell.length_c   1.000
_cell.angle_alpha   90.00
_cell.angle_beta   90.00
_cell.angle_gamma   90.00
#
_symmetry.space_group_name_H-M   'P 1'
#
loop_
_entity.id
_entity.type
_entity.pdbx_description
1 polymer ?
#
loop_
_entity_poly.entity_id
_entity_poly.type
_entity_poly.pdbx_seq_one_letter_code
_entity_poly.pdbx_strand_id
1 'polypeptide(L)'
;MRYSTSSNFLRLLLIHILAVAPLWLTAQENAHLLSVDELFRLGTENSLQLKKSKLQEVIYNDQKKSAYTDRLPDIQVGASAGIIGQPVIFQRGLSHPVRPETPDWSQNYNINLTQPLYQGGRIQAKIHQAELKKQIAALTSADNEAEIKLVLLQQYMTLFSYYKQREVLARNIEESEHRLKDIRRMKKEGIVTRNDEIRSELQLT
;
A
#
# COMPACT_ATOMS: atom_id res chain seq x y z
N MET A 1 -18.50 -4.20 70.80
CA MET A 1 -18.10 -3.69 69.46
C MET A 1 -18.49 -4.69 68.40
N ARG A 2 -19.52 -4.42 67.61
CA ARG A 2 -20.09 -5.32 66.60
C ARG A 2 -19.52 -4.93 65.26
N TYR A 3 -18.93 -5.88 64.56
CA TYR A 3 -18.36 -5.75 63.20
C TYR A 3 -19.45 -5.57 62.18
N SER A 4 -19.52 -4.39 61.53
CA SER A 4 -20.41 -4.04 60.41
C SER A 4 -19.59 -3.90 59.09
N THR A 5 -18.72 -4.85 58.76
CA THR A 5 -17.86 -4.72 57.55
C THR A 5 -18.18 -5.69 56.44
N SER A 6 -19.16 -6.64 56.61
CA SER A 6 -19.45 -7.63 55.54
C SER A 6 -20.43 -7.18 54.47
N SER A 7 -21.30 -6.18 54.77
CA SER A 7 -22.35 -5.73 53.87
C SER A 7 -21.80 -4.87 52.69
N ASN A 8 -20.76 -4.09 52.95
CA ASN A 8 -20.17 -3.20 51.90
C ASN A 8 -19.27 -3.95 50.93
N PHE A 9 -18.61 -5.02 51.39
CA PHE A 9 -17.78 -5.85 50.54
C PHE A 9 -18.63 -6.65 49.51
N LEU A 10 -19.78 -7.18 49.96
CA LEU A 10 -20.72 -7.90 49.10
C LEU A 10 -21.37 -6.96 48.03
N ARG A 11 -21.66 -5.71 48.38
CA ARG A 11 -22.19 -4.71 47.48
C ARG A 11 -21.17 -4.26 46.43
N LEU A 12 -19.90 -4.08 46.80
CA LEU A 12 -18.80 -3.77 45.88
C LEU A 12 -18.52 -4.91 44.92
N LEU A 13 -18.56 -6.17 45.39
CA LEU A 13 -18.38 -7.35 44.54
C LEU A 13 -19.52 -7.53 43.53
N LEU A 14 -20.78 -7.25 43.92
CA LEU A 14 -21.94 -7.29 43.05
C LEU A 14 -21.90 -6.18 41.97
N ILE A 15 -21.42 -5.00 42.30
CA ILE A 15 -21.24 -3.89 41.34
C ILE A 15 -20.14 -4.22 40.32
N HIS A 16 -19.03 -4.87 40.72
CA HIS A 16 -17.97 -5.30 39.81
C HIS A 16 -18.44 -6.42 38.86
N ILE A 17 -19.24 -7.37 39.33
CA ILE A 17 -19.80 -8.45 38.47
C ILE A 17 -20.80 -7.86 37.46
N LEU A 18 -21.59 -6.86 37.85
CA LEU A 18 -22.55 -6.20 36.96
C LEU A 18 -21.86 -5.29 35.90
N ALA A 19 -20.69 -4.74 36.21
CA ALA A 19 -19.93 -3.91 35.28
C ALA A 19 -19.16 -4.70 34.20
N VAL A 20 -18.87 -5.98 34.45
CA VAL A 20 -18.14 -6.86 33.51
C VAL A 20 -19.08 -7.61 32.57
N ALA A 21 -20.37 -7.75 32.91
CA ALA A 21 -21.37 -8.50 32.12
C ALA A 21 -21.67 -7.93 30.71
N PRO A 22 -21.61 -6.62 30.40
CA PRO A 22 -21.96 -6.14 29.08
C PRO A 22 -20.88 -6.31 28.01
N LEU A 23 -19.65 -6.74 28.35
CA LEU A 23 -18.56 -6.87 27.37
C LEU A 23 -18.64 -8.13 26.48
N TRP A 24 -19.61 -9.02 26.73
CA TRP A 24 -19.75 -10.30 26.01
C TRP A 24 -20.86 -10.30 24.94
N LEU A 25 -21.58 -9.19 24.74
CA LEU A 25 -22.75 -9.16 23.86
C LEU A 25 -22.54 -8.50 22.49
N THR A 26 -21.32 -8.17 22.06
CA THR A 26 -21.10 -7.45 20.79
C THR A 26 -20.43 -8.28 19.70
N ALA A 27 -20.40 -9.60 19.81
CA ALA A 27 -19.93 -10.48 18.74
C ALA A 27 -21.11 -11.06 17.91
N GLN A 28 -22.10 -10.24 17.57
CA GLN A 28 -22.93 -10.52 16.40
C GLN A 28 -22.19 -9.95 15.18
N GLU A 29 -21.35 -10.76 14.58
CA GLU A 29 -20.79 -10.56 13.27
C GLU A 29 -21.97 -10.51 12.28
N ASN A 30 -22.45 -9.30 11.99
CA ASN A 30 -23.38 -9.10 10.89
C ASN A 30 -22.66 -9.58 9.64
N ALA A 31 -23.06 -10.75 9.13
CA ALA A 31 -22.58 -11.28 7.86
C ALA A 31 -22.89 -10.22 6.79
N HIS A 32 -21.93 -9.35 6.49
CA HIS A 32 -22.08 -8.33 5.49
C HIS A 32 -21.98 -9.00 4.12
N LEU A 33 -23.08 -9.04 3.40
CA LEU A 33 -23.10 -9.54 2.03
C LEU A 33 -22.35 -8.55 1.14
N LEU A 34 -21.08 -8.81 0.88
CA LEU A 34 -20.24 -8.01 0.04
C LEU A 34 -20.64 -8.18 -1.42
N SER A 35 -21.23 -7.15 -2.03
CA SER A 35 -21.48 -7.13 -3.48
C SER A 35 -20.18 -6.93 -4.26
N VAL A 36 -20.17 -7.33 -5.54
CA VAL A 36 -19.00 -7.14 -6.43
C VAL A 36 -18.68 -5.66 -6.59
N ASP A 37 -19.70 -4.81 -6.70
CA ASP A 37 -19.51 -3.36 -6.85
C ASP A 37 -18.90 -2.74 -5.58
N GLU A 38 -19.34 -3.18 -4.41
CA GLU A 38 -18.77 -2.73 -3.14
C GLU A 38 -17.33 -3.23 -2.95
N LEU A 39 -17.05 -4.47 -3.35
CA LEU A 39 -15.69 -5.01 -3.39
C LEU A 39 -14.77 -4.15 -4.24
N PHE A 40 -15.21 -3.76 -5.45
CA PHE A 40 -14.42 -2.90 -6.33
C PHE A 40 -14.22 -1.52 -5.74
N ARG A 41 -15.25 -0.91 -5.18
CA ARG A 41 -15.16 0.39 -4.51
C ARG A 41 -14.16 0.36 -3.36
N LEU A 42 -14.31 -0.56 -2.42
CA LEU A 42 -13.41 -0.69 -1.27
C LEU A 42 -11.98 -1.02 -1.69
N GLY A 43 -11.81 -1.89 -2.68
CA GLY A 43 -10.50 -2.29 -3.16
C GLY A 43 -9.76 -1.16 -3.88
N THR A 44 -10.46 -0.37 -4.70
CA THR A 44 -9.85 0.78 -5.38
C THR A 44 -9.55 1.93 -4.43
N GLU A 45 -10.45 2.23 -3.48
CA GLU A 45 -10.24 3.29 -2.47
C GLU A 45 -9.05 3.01 -1.55
N ASN A 46 -8.85 1.73 -1.19
CA ASN A 46 -7.81 1.33 -0.24
C ASN A 46 -6.50 0.86 -0.90
N SER A 47 -6.46 0.71 -2.23
CA SER A 47 -5.27 0.26 -2.94
C SER A 47 -4.12 1.25 -2.85
N LEU A 48 -3.01 0.83 -2.25
CA LEU A 48 -1.76 1.60 -2.21
C LEU A 48 -1.13 1.71 -3.61
N GLN A 49 -1.28 0.68 -4.44
CA GLN A 49 -0.79 0.69 -5.82
C GLN A 49 -1.50 1.75 -6.65
N LEU A 50 -2.82 1.87 -6.52
CA LEU A 50 -3.58 2.89 -7.23
C LEU A 50 -3.27 4.30 -6.72
N LYS A 51 -3.11 4.48 -5.41
CA LYS A 51 -2.63 5.75 -4.83
C LYS A 51 -1.26 6.14 -5.38
N LYS A 52 -0.33 5.19 -5.49
CA LYS A 52 0.98 5.40 -6.13
C LYS A 52 0.85 5.83 -7.59
N SER A 53 0.00 5.17 -8.39
CA SER A 53 -0.22 5.51 -9.80
C SER A 53 -0.78 6.92 -9.95
N LYS A 54 -1.74 7.32 -9.13
CA LYS A 54 -2.31 8.68 -9.13
C LYS A 54 -1.28 9.74 -8.75
N LEU A 55 -0.41 9.46 -7.78
CA LEU A 55 0.72 10.35 -7.46
C LEU A 55 1.70 10.45 -8.62
N GLN A 56 1.92 9.37 -9.35
CA GLN A 56 2.77 9.38 -10.54
C GLN A 56 2.20 10.27 -11.65
N GLU A 57 0.88 10.29 -11.85
CA GLU A 57 0.22 11.24 -12.77
C GLU A 57 0.49 12.70 -12.36
N VAL A 58 0.40 13.01 -11.07
CA VAL A 58 0.70 14.35 -10.55
C VAL A 58 2.16 14.73 -10.86
N ILE A 59 3.10 13.81 -10.62
CA ILE A 59 4.52 14.01 -10.92
C ILE A 59 4.75 14.33 -12.40
N TYR A 60 4.15 13.57 -13.32
CA TYR A 60 4.30 13.84 -14.76
C TYR A 60 3.60 15.13 -15.20
N ASN A 61 2.48 15.49 -14.56
CA ASN A 61 1.86 16.78 -14.79
C ASN A 61 2.76 17.95 -14.36
N ASP A 62 3.45 17.83 -13.24
CA ASP A 62 4.39 18.84 -12.77
C ASP A 62 5.70 18.85 -13.62
N GLN A 63 6.17 17.70 -14.08
CA GLN A 63 7.25 17.62 -15.06
C GLN A 63 6.89 18.32 -16.39
N LYS A 64 5.62 18.19 -16.83
CA LYS A 64 5.15 18.95 -17.98
C LYS A 64 5.22 20.46 -17.72
N LYS A 65 4.72 20.93 -16.56
CA LYS A 65 4.84 22.35 -16.18
C LYS A 65 6.30 22.80 -16.16
N SER A 66 7.20 22.00 -15.59
CA SER A 66 8.63 22.25 -15.55
C SER A 66 9.24 22.35 -16.96
N ALA A 67 8.80 21.50 -17.92
CA ALA A 67 9.28 21.59 -19.28
C ALA A 67 8.88 22.91 -19.98
N TYR A 68 7.80 23.54 -19.58
CA TYR A 68 7.43 24.88 -20.09
C TYR A 68 8.33 25.98 -19.52
N THR A 69 8.88 25.81 -18.32
CA THR A 69 9.78 26.82 -17.73
C THR A 69 11.11 26.93 -18.47
N ASP A 70 11.51 25.92 -19.27
CA ASP A 70 12.69 25.99 -20.12
C ASP A 70 12.62 27.13 -21.19
N ARG A 71 11.45 27.73 -21.38
CA ARG A 71 11.25 28.91 -22.23
C ARG A 71 11.50 30.21 -21.50
N LEU A 72 11.57 30.18 -20.17
CA LEU A 72 11.74 31.37 -19.35
C LEU A 72 13.24 31.67 -19.17
N PRO A 73 13.58 32.94 -18.83
CA PRO A 73 14.96 33.27 -18.45
C PRO A 73 15.33 32.56 -17.16
N ASP A 74 16.57 32.05 -17.12
CA ASP A 74 17.23 31.56 -15.93
C ASP A 74 18.02 32.70 -15.29
N ILE A 75 17.76 32.97 -14.02
CA ILE A 75 18.45 34.03 -13.26
C ILE A 75 19.19 33.36 -12.12
N GLN A 76 20.53 33.48 -12.15
CA GLN A 76 21.42 32.95 -11.14
C GLN A 76 22.12 34.08 -10.40
N VAL A 77 22.03 34.09 -9.08
CA VAL A 77 22.73 35.02 -8.21
C VAL A 77 23.75 34.23 -7.40
N GLY A 78 25.00 34.61 -7.51
CA GLY A 78 26.10 34.00 -6.77
C GLY A 78 26.82 35.02 -5.90
N ALA A 79 27.19 34.58 -4.71
CA ALA A 79 28.11 35.32 -3.84
C ALA A 79 29.13 34.33 -3.28
N SER A 80 30.41 34.68 -3.37
CA SER A 80 31.49 33.90 -2.76
C SER A 80 32.46 34.79 -2.03
N ALA A 81 32.92 34.33 -0.88
CA ALA A 81 33.99 34.98 -0.13
C ALA A 81 35.06 33.93 0.22
N GLY A 82 36.31 34.31 0.13
CA GLY A 82 37.43 33.40 0.39
C GLY A 82 38.66 34.13 0.89
N ILE A 83 39.55 33.42 1.56
CA ILE A 83 40.87 33.89 1.95
C ILE A 83 41.81 33.55 0.81
N ILE A 84 42.54 34.58 0.31
CA ILE A 84 43.54 34.41 -0.72
C ILE A 84 44.89 34.38 -0.01
N GLY A 85 45.65 33.30 -0.22
CA GLY A 85 47.04 33.27 0.23
C GLY A 85 47.91 34.27 -0.57
N GLN A 86 48.97 34.76 0.01
CA GLN A 86 49.90 35.67 -0.68
C GLN A 86 50.57 34.97 -1.86
N PRO A 87 50.38 35.45 -3.09
CA PRO A 87 51.00 34.85 -4.27
C PRO A 87 52.49 35.08 -4.31
N VAL A 88 53.23 34.10 -4.78
CA VAL A 88 54.64 34.23 -5.13
C VAL A 88 54.75 34.27 -6.65
N ILE A 89 55.20 35.40 -7.20
CA ILE A 89 55.37 35.60 -8.64
C ILE A 89 56.87 35.50 -8.99
N PHE A 90 57.23 34.59 -9.90
CA PHE A 90 58.56 34.45 -10.40
C PHE A 90 58.71 35.29 -11.69
N GLN A 91 59.67 36.22 -11.72
CA GLN A 91 59.88 37.13 -12.87
C GLN A 91 60.55 36.45 -14.05
N ARG A 92 61.34 35.40 -13.80
CA ARG A 92 62.11 34.73 -14.88
C ARG A 92 62.23 33.22 -14.52
N GLY A 93 61.40 32.40 -15.10
CA GLY A 93 61.32 30.94 -14.76
C GLY A 93 61.01 30.73 -13.27
N LEU A 94 61.84 30.00 -12.54
CA LEU A 94 61.75 29.81 -11.09
C LEU A 94 62.66 30.69 -10.28
N SER A 95 63.24 31.81 -10.90
CA SER A 95 64.16 32.76 -10.26
C SER A 95 63.46 34.08 -9.97
N HIS A 96 64.07 34.89 -9.08
CA HIS A 96 63.58 36.21 -8.65
C HIS A 96 62.17 36.23 -8.17
N PRO A 97 61.88 35.53 -7.05
CA PRO A 97 60.53 35.53 -6.45
C PRO A 97 60.19 36.91 -5.90
N VAL A 98 59.04 37.44 -6.30
CA VAL A 98 58.47 38.68 -5.79
C VAL A 98 57.17 38.32 -5.09
N ARG A 99 56.92 38.86 -3.90
CA ARG A 99 55.69 38.75 -3.14
C ARG A 99 54.98 40.10 -3.13
N PRO A 100 54.07 40.35 -4.05
CA PRO A 100 53.30 41.59 -4.03
C PRO A 100 52.35 41.59 -2.80
N GLU A 101 52.17 42.77 -2.22
CA GLU A 101 51.15 43.00 -1.22
C GLU A 101 49.78 42.86 -1.91
N THR A 102 49.05 41.84 -1.57
CA THR A 102 47.67 41.57 -2.05
C THR A 102 46.69 41.48 -0.87
N PRO A 103 45.43 41.86 -1.03
CA PRO A 103 44.43 41.67 0.01
C PRO A 103 44.34 40.17 0.44
N ASP A 104 44.22 39.91 1.74
CA ASP A 104 44.16 38.55 2.29
C ASP A 104 42.84 37.86 2.00
N TRP A 105 41.88 38.55 1.43
CA TRP A 105 40.55 38.03 1.16
C TRP A 105 39.97 38.54 -0.16
N SER A 106 39.08 37.74 -0.75
CA SER A 106 38.34 38.13 -1.95
C SER A 106 36.85 37.94 -1.76
N GLN A 107 36.10 38.79 -2.42
CA GLN A 107 34.66 38.70 -2.54
C GLN A 107 34.29 38.71 -4.01
N ASN A 108 33.38 37.86 -4.40
CA ASN A 108 32.85 37.85 -5.76
C ASN A 108 31.33 37.84 -5.67
N TYR A 109 30.68 38.74 -6.38
CA TYR A 109 29.24 38.84 -6.54
C TYR A 109 28.93 38.77 -8.02
N ASN A 110 28.04 37.86 -8.41
CA ASN A 110 27.69 37.75 -9.82
C ASN A 110 26.15 37.54 -9.96
N ILE A 111 25.61 38.15 -11.02
CA ILE A 111 24.24 37.94 -11.47
C ILE A 111 24.32 37.52 -12.93
N ASN A 112 23.82 36.33 -13.22
CA ASN A 112 23.78 35.79 -14.58
C ASN A 112 22.32 35.65 -15.01
N LEU A 113 21.99 36.21 -16.17
CA LEU A 113 20.70 36.07 -16.84
C LEU A 113 20.92 35.31 -18.15
N THR A 114 20.30 34.16 -18.30
CA THR A 114 20.39 33.35 -19.51
C THR A 114 18.98 33.14 -20.09
N GLN A 115 18.72 33.70 -21.27
CA GLN A 115 17.46 33.55 -22.00
C GLN A 115 17.69 32.73 -23.29
N PRO A 116 17.15 31.52 -23.40
CA PRO A 116 17.20 30.77 -24.65
C PRO A 116 16.28 31.41 -25.69
N LEU A 117 16.80 31.97 -26.75
CA LEU A 117 16.02 32.55 -27.86
C LEU A 117 15.64 31.47 -28.89
N TYR A 118 16.60 30.60 -29.24
CA TYR A 118 16.40 29.51 -30.18
C TYR A 118 17.33 28.34 -29.88
N GLN A 119 16.79 27.13 -29.83
CA GLN A 119 17.55 25.90 -29.56
C GLN A 119 17.20 24.78 -30.56
N GLY A 120 17.01 25.10 -31.84
CA GLY A 120 16.76 24.11 -32.87
C GLY A 120 15.55 23.21 -32.62
N GLY A 121 14.49 23.71 -31.97
CA GLY A 121 13.29 22.92 -31.64
C GLY A 121 13.40 22.04 -30.40
N ARG A 122 14.57 21.98 -29.71
CA ARG A 122 14.81 21.12 -28.55
C ARG A 122 13.80 21.35 -27.42
N ILE A 123 13.50 22.60 -27.08
CA ILE A 123 12.53 22.93 -26.02
C ILE A 123 11.14 22.46 -26.42
N GLN A 124 10.72 22.65 -27.66
CA GLN A 124 9.41 22.19 -28.14
C GLN A 124 9.29 20.67 -28.09
N ALA A 125 10.34 19.96 -28.53
CA ALA A 125 10.38 18.49 -28.46
C ALA A 125 10.33 17.99 -26.99
N LYS A 126 11.02 18.65 -26.06
CA LYS A 126 10.98 18.33 -24.63
C LYS A 126 9.57 18.52 -24.03
N ILE A 127 8.90 19.60 -24.36
CA ILE A 127 7.51 19.86 -23.94
C ILE A 127 6.57 18.77 -24.49
N HIS A 128 6.70 18.44 -25.77
CA HIS A 128 5.89 17.39 -26.39
C HIS A 128 6.14 16.02 -25.74
N GLN A 129 7.40 15.69 -25.47
CA GLN A 129 7.77 14.47 -24.75
C GLN A 129 7.15 14.42 -23.33
N ALA A 130 7.16 15.54 -22.60
CA ALA A 130 6.55 15.63 -21.27
C ALA A 130 5.02 15.46 -21.33
N GLU A 131 4.36 16.00 -22.39
CA GLU A 131 2.94 15.80 -22.62
C GLU A 131 2.60 14.31 -22.86
N LEU A 132 3.36 13.64 -23.72
CA LEU A 132 3.19 12.21 -23.96
C LEU A 132 3.40 11.37 -22.71
N LYS A 133 4.42 11.69 -21.90
CA LYS A 133 4.66 11.01 -20.61
C LYS A 133 3.50 11.17 -19.64
N LYS A 134 2.88 12.36 -19.58
CA LYS A 134 1.66 12.59 -18.80
C LYS A 134 0.51 11.70 -19.28
N GLN A 135 0.28 11.61 -20.59
CA GLN A 135 -0.77 10.76 -21.17
C GLN A 135 -0.52 9.27 -20.85
N ILE A 136 0.72 8.80 -20.99
CA ILE A 136 1.11 7.44 -20.62
C ILE A 136 0.83 7.17 -19.16
N ALA A 137 1.17 8.10 -18.27
CA ALA A 137 0.92 7.93 -16.83
C ALA A 137 -0.59 7.79 -16.51
N ALA A 138 -1.44 8.60 -17.16
CA ALA A 138 -2.89 8.52 -16.99
C ALA A 138 -3.45 7.17 -17.48
N LEU A 139 -2.99 6.67 -18.64
CA LEU A 139 -3.39 5.38 -19.17
C LEU A 139 -2.88 4.22 -18.28
N THR A 140 -1.65 4.32 -17.78
CA THR A 140 -1.09 3.33 -16.85
C THR A 140 -1.88 3.29 -15.53
N SER A 141 -2.34 4.43 -15.05
CA SER A 141 -3.18 4.50 -13.85
C SER A 141 -4.54 3.80 -14.06
N ALA A 142 -5.16 4.00 -15.23
CA ALA A 142 -6.40 3.34 -15.59
C ALA A 142 -6.21 1.81 -15.75
N ASP A 143 -5.10 1.39 -16.35
CA ASP A 143 -4.73 -0.02 -16.50
C ASP A 143 -4.52 -0.69 -15.14
N ASN A 144 -3.76 -0.06 -14.23
CA ASN A 144 -3.58 -0.55 -12.87
C ASN A 144 -4.91 -0.66 -12.10
N GLU A 145 -5.86 0.25 -12.33
CA GLU A 145 -7.19 0.14 -11.72
C GLU A 145 -7.96 -1.07 -12.25
N ALA A 146 -7.90 -1.32 -13.55
CA ALA A 146 -8.53 -2.49 -14.18
C ALA A 146 -7.90 -3.80 -13.68
N GLU A 147 -6.57 -3.85 -13.57
CA GLU A 147 -5.84 -5.00 -13.03
C GLU A 147 -6.23 -5.31 -11.58
N ILE A 148 -6.32 -4.30 -10.72
CA ILE A 148 -6.76 -4.46 -9.33
C ILE A 148 -8.17 -5.05 -9.29
N LYS A 149 -9.11 -4.52 -10.09
CA LYS A 149 -10.49 -5.05 -10.17
C LYS A 149 -10.50 -6.50 -10.64
N LEU A 150 -9.67 -6.86 -11.61
CA LEU A 150 -9.54 -8.23 -12.10
C LEU A 150 -9.04 -9.19 -11.00
N VAL A 151 -7.98 -8.81 -10.28
CA VAL A 151 -7.45 -9.61 -9.16
C VAL A 151 -8.49 -9.79 -8.07
N LEU A 152 -9.20 -8.72 -7.70
CA LEU A 152 -10.26 -8.78 -6.69
C LEU A 152 -11.39 -9.72 -7.12
N LEU A 153 -11.81 -9.66 -8.39
CA LEU A 153 -12.83 -10.55 -8.94
C LEU A 153 -12.39 -12.01 -8.89
N GLN A 154 -11.13 -12.30 -9.28
CA GLN A 154 -10.58 -13.65 -9.22
C GLN A 154 -10.58 -14.20 -7.79
N GLN A 155 -10.17 -13.40 -6.80
CA GLN A 155 -10.19 -13.81 -5.39
C GLN A 155 -11.61 -14.02 -4.88
N TYR A 156 -12.55 -13.17 -5.27
CA TYR A 156 -13.95 -13.31 -4.93
C TYR A 156 -14.56 -14.63 -5.49
N MET A 157 -14.29 -14.94 -6.76
CA MET A 157 -14.74 -16.17 -7.39
C MET A 157 -14.13 -17.42 -6.74
N THR A 158 -12.85 -17.34 -6.34
CA THR A 158 -12.18 -18.41 -5.60
C THR A 158 -12.85 -18.65 -4.23
N LEU A 159 -13.10 -17.57 -3.50
CA LEU A 159 -13.80 -17.65 -2.21
C LEU A 159 -15.21 -18.21 -2.36
N PHE A 160 -15.95 -17.77 -3.36
CA PHE A 160 -17.28 -18.30 -3.68
C PHE A 160 -17.24 -19.81 -4.00
N SER A 161 -16.24 -20.25 -4.77
CA SER A 161 -16.03 -21.67 -5.07
C SER A 161 -15.78 -22.48 -3.80
N TYR A 162 -14.93 -22.00 -2.88
CA TYR A 162 -14.70 -22.67 -1.60
C TYR A 162 -15.97 -22.72 -0.73
N TYR A 163 -16.75 -21.66 -0.73
CA TYR A 163 -18.02 -21.65 -0.01
C TYR A 163 -18.96 -22.73 -0.56
N LYS A 164 -19.07 -22.86 -1.88
CA LYS A 164 -19.88 -23.91 -2.52
C LYS A 164 -19.34 -25.32 -2.29
N GLN A 165 -18.03 -25.49 -2.32
CA GLN A 165 -17.40 -26.79 -1.99
C GLN A 165 -17.69 -27.21 -0.54
N ARG A 166 -17.63 -26.25 0.40
CA ARG A 166 -18.01 -26.52 1.81
C ARG A 166 -19.45 -26.99 1.94
N GLU A 167 -20.38 -26.39 1.19
CA GLU A 167 -21.78 -26.79 1.19
C GLU A 167 -21.96 -28.23 0.68
N VAL A 168 -21.27 -28.58 -0.41
CA VAL A 168 -21.27 -29.94 -0.97
C VAL A 168 -20.68 -30.95 0.02
N LEU A 169 -19.55 -30.63 0.64
CA LEU A 169 -18.91 -31.49 1.62
C LEU A 169 -19.81 -31.72 2.84
N ALA A 170 -20.47 -30.66 3.34
CA ALA A 170 -21.39 -30.79 4.47
C ALA A 170 -22.54 -31.77 4.15
N ARG A 171 -23.09 -31.68 2.94
CA ARG A 171 -24.14 -32.64 2.49
C ARG A 171 -23.61 -34.08 2.36
N ASN A 172 -22.39 -34.23 1.82
CA ASN A 172 -21.74 -35.56 1.68
C ASN A 172 -21.49 -36.20 3.05
N ILE A 173 -21.07 -35.40 4.04
CA ILE A 173 -20.88 -35.87 5.41
C ILE A 173 -22.25 -36.35 5.99
N GLU A 174 -23.30 -35.55 5.90
CA GLU A 174 -24.63 -35.89 6.37
C GLU A 174 -25.15 -37.19 5.72
N GLU A 175 -24.99 -37.34 4.40
CA GLU A 175 -25.35 -38.56 3.67
C GLU A 175 -24.54 -39.77 4.14
N SER A 176 -23.25 -39.60 4.37
CA SER A 176 -22.35 -40.66 4.85
C SER A 176 -22.72 -41.09 6.28
N GLU A 177 -23.07 -40.15 7.15
CA GLU A 177 -23.59 -40.46 8.49
C GLU A 177 -24.89 -41.24 8.47
N HIS A 178 -25.83 -40.85 7.62
CA HIS A 178 -27.06 -41.58 7.41
C HIS A 178 -26.78 -43.02 6.90
N ARG A 179 -25.90 -43.17 5.93
CA ARG A 179 -25.50 -44.46 5.39
C ARG A 179 -24.83 -45.33 6.47
N LEU A 180 -23.94 -44.79 7.27
CA LEU A 180 -23.32 -45.51 8.38
C LEU A 180 -24.36 -46.00 9.41
N LYS A 181 -25.35 -45.16 9.73
CA LYS A 181 -26.45 -45.50 10.63
C LYS A 181 -27.28 -46.66 10.09
N ASP A 182 -27.58 -46.69 8.79
CA ASP A 182 -28.33 -47.78 8.16
C ASP A 182 -27.52 -49.08 8.13
N ILE A 183 -26.21 -49.01 7.79
CA ILE A 183 -25.31 -50.18 7.83
C ILE A 183 -25.21 -50.75 9.25
N ARG A 184 -25.13 -49.92 10.28
CA ARG A 184 -25.12 -50.36 11.69
C ARG A 184 -26.42 -51.05 12.07
N ARG A 185 -27.56 -50.58 11.54
CA ARG A 185 -28.88 -51.27 11.73
C ARG A 185 -28.90 -52.61 11.05
N MET A 186 -28.52 -52.67 9.75
CA MET A 186 -28.46 -53.93 8.98
C MET A 186 -27.51 -54.96 9.59
N LYS A 187 -26.38 -54.49 10.18
CA LYS A 187 -25.47 -55.39 10.91
C LYS A 187 -26.10 -56.00 12.14
N LYS A 188 -26.90 -55.25 12.91
CA LYS A 188 -27.65 -55.81 14.05
C LYS A 188 -28.66 -56.86 13.63
N GLU A 189 -29.21 -56.73 12.42
CA GLU A 189 -30.15 -57.67 11.80
C GLU A 189 -29.43 -58.86 11.11
N GLY A 190 -28.10 -58.89 11.08
CA GLY A 190 -27.28 -59.93 10.47
C GLY A 190 -27.20 -59.89 8.94
N ILE A 191 -27.64 -58.79 8.31
CA ILE A 191 -27.71 -58.65 6.85
C ILE A 191 -26.34 -58.24 6.24
N VAL A 192 -25.51 -57.47 6.97
CA VAL A 192 -24.21 -57.03 6.52
C VAL A 192 -23.09 -57.42 7.48
N THR A 193 -21.84 -57.45 6.98
CA THR A 193 -20.70 -57.87 7.75
C THR A 193 -20.06 -56.74 8.54
N ARG A 194 -19.16 -57.07 9.50
CA ARG A 194 -18.34 -56.07 10.21
C ARG A 194 -17.44 -55.29 9.26
N ASN A 195 -16.97 -55.91 8.19
CA ASN A 195 -16.12 -55.23 7.19
C ASN A 195 -16.86 -54.15 6.45
N ASP A 196 -18.17 -54.32 6.19
CA ASP A 196 -18.99 -53.32 5.52
C ASP A 196 -19.20 -52.08 6.42
N GLU A 197 -19.36 -52.28 7.74
CA GLU A 197 -19.41 -51.20 8.70
C GLU A 197 -18.10 -50.43 8.73
N ILE A 198 -16.93 -51.08 8.83
CA ILE A 198 -15.63 -50.47 8.85
C ILE A 198 -15.35 -49.66 7.55
N ARG A 199 -15.74 -50.20 6.39
CA ARG A 199 -15.63 -49.48 5.12
C ARG A 199 -16.45 -48.20 5.09
N SER A 200 -17.67 -48.25 5.61
CA SER A 200 -18.54 -47.08 5.68
C SER A 200 -18.02 -46.03 6.69
N GLU A 201 -17.40 -46.47 7.77
CA GLU A 201 -16.78 -45.59 8.78
C GLU A 201 -15.54 -44.89 8.21
N LEU A 202 -14.73 -45.60 7.41
CA LEU A 202 -13.56 -45.01 6.69
C LEU A 202 -13.98 -44.01 5.61
N GLN A 203 -15.17 -44.08 5.06
CA GLN A 203 -15.66 -43.08 4.10
C GLN A 203 -16.11 -41.78 4.76
N LEU A 204 -16.38 -41.80 6.06
CA LEU A 204 -16.76 -40.60 6.82
C LEU A 204 -15.55 -39.84 7.34
N THR A 205 -14.39 -40.48 7.46
CA THR A 205 -13.12 -39.87 7.90
C THR A 205 -12.33 -39.27 6.77
#